data_9db91ca4c9fe3a3e6a5a3b0cddcc9ce6
#
_entry.id   9db91ca4c9fe3a3e6a5a3b0cddcc9ce6
#
_cell.length_a   1.000
_cell.length_b   1.000
_cell.length_c   1.000
_cell.angle_alpha   90.00
_cell.angle_beta   90.00
_cell.angle_gamma   90.00
#
_symmetry.space_group_name_H-M   'P 1'
#
loop_
_entity.id
_entity.type
_entity.pdbx_description
1 polymer ?
#
loop_
_entity_poly.entity_id
_entity_poly.type
_entity_poly.pdbx_seq_one_letter_code
_entity_poly.pdbx_strand_id
1 'polypeptide(L)'
;MRKYDEAYVALGCTVTKVGDEERPVCLQCLTMLAADSMKPNELRRHLQTLHPNHADKLLEFFQRKCAEYCQQSSLFVKSTSVNQQALLASYKVAYQIAQCKKPYTIGEELILPAAVDMVSVMLDDASATKLKSIPLSNDTVARRINDIANDLQEQLIDKLKDKRFALQFDEATDNNKDCLFIAYVHFDMTDSLCEDLLFCKYVKNRATAEELFKNAGQLPD
;
A
#
# COMPACT_ATOMS: atom_id res chain seq x y z
N MET A 1 -28.59 15.53 7.54
CA MET A 1 -28.15 14.19 7.98
C MET A 1 -28.42 14.08 9.47
N ARG A 2 -28.94 12.95 9.94
CA ARG A 2 -29.14 12.71 11.38
C ARG A 2 -27.80 12.25 11.97
N LYS A 3 -27.48 12.75 13.17
CA LYS A 3 -26.30 12.33 13.93
C LYS A 3 -26.64 11.13 14.81
N TYR A 4 -25.64 10.34 15.12
CA TYR A 4 -25.76 9.24 16.06
C TYR A 4 -26.15 9.74 17.47
N ASP A 5 -27.00 8.96 18.15
CA ASP A 5 -27.42 9.20 19.56
C ASP A 5 -26.98 7.99 20.40
N GLU A 6 -26.33 8.24 21.53
CA GLU A 6 -25.87 7.18 22.44
C GLU A 6 -27.04 6.29 22.97
N ALA A 7 -28.26 6.82 22.98
CA ALA A 7 -29.47 6.04 23.31
C ALA A 7 -29.69 4.86 22.32
N TYR A 8 -29.08 4.86 21.15
CA TYR A 8 -29.22 3.76 20.17
C TYR A 8 -28.49 2.49 20.60
N VAL A 9 -27.58 2.57 21.58
CA VAL A 9 -27.00 1.38 22.22
C VAL A 9 -28.08 0.49 22.83
N ALA A 10 -29.11 1.08 23.43
CA ALA A 10 -30.26 0.32 23.98
C ALA A 10 -31.06 -0.41 22.87
N LEU A 11 -30.92 -0.02 21.63
CA LEU A 11 -31.51 -0.66 20.46
C LEU A 11 -30.52 -1.64 19.75
N GLY A 12 -29.42 -2.00 20.42
CA GLY A 12 -28.42 -2.93 19.90
C GLY A 12 -27.59 -2.37 18.79
N CYS A 13 -27.42 -1.06 18.68
CA CYS A 13 -26.66 -0.42 17.61
C CYS A 13 -25.62 0.56 18.14
N THR A 14 -24.47 0.60 17.47
CA THR A 14 -23.40 1.61 17.63
C THR A 14 -23.20 2.34 16.31
N VAL A 15 -22.21 3.22 16.24
CA VAL A 15 -21.88 4.01 15.04
C VAL A 15 -20.49 3.67 14.48
N THR A 16 -20.37 3.70 13.17
CA THR A 16 -19.08 3.73 12.46
C THR A 16 -19.06 4.88 11.47
N LYS A 17 -17.86 5.38 11.13
CA LYS A 17 -17.67 6.41 10.12
C LYS A 17 -17.16 5.77 8.84
N VAL A 18 -17.81 6.11 7.71
CA VAL A 18 -17.37 5.72 6.36
C VAL A 18 -17.20 7.00 5.55
N GLY A 19 -15.95 7.45 5.40
CA GLY A 19 -15.66 8.80 4.95
C GLY A 19 -16.20 9.84 5.96
N ASP A 20 -17.01 10.77 5.48
CA ASP A 20 -17.64 11.81 6.30
C ASP A 20 -19.05 11.42 6.82
N GLU A 21 -19.51 10.21 6.52
CA GLU A 21 -20.86 9.75 6.86
C GLU A 21 -20.85 8.82 8.06
N GLU A 22 -21.74 9.11 9.04
CA GLU A 22 -22.00 8.23 10.18
C GLU A 22 -23.04 7.18 9.79
N ARG A 23 -22.74 5.90 10.03
CA ARG A 23 -23.65 4.77 9.76
C ARG A 23 -23.83 3.91 10.99
N PRO A 24 -25.07 3.44 11.28
CA PRO A 24 -25.32 2.57 12.41
C PRO A 24 -24.83 1.14 12.11
N VAL A 25 -24.24 0.51 13.12
CA VAL A 25 -23.79 -0.89 13.10
C VAL A 25 -24.54 -1.68 14.16
N CYS A 26 -25.14 -2.79 13.76
CA CYS A 26 -25.78 -3.71 14.69
C CYS A 26 -24.73 -4.45 15.51
N LEU A 27 -24.83 -4.41 16.84
CA LEU A 27 -23.91 -5.08 17.78
C LEU A 27 -24.06 -6.61 17.82
N GLN A 28 -25.10 -7.18 17.18
CA GLN A 28 -25.35 -8.60 17.17
C GLN A 28 -24.82 -9.29 15.89
N CYS A 29 -25.15 -8.73 14.71
CA CYS A 29 -24.71 -9.30 13.44
C CYS A 29 -23.54 -8.53 12.80
N LEU A 30 -23.08 -7.45 13.42
CA LEU A 30 -22.02 -6.56 12.92
C LEU A 30 -22.30 -5.97 11.53
N THR A 31 -23.56 -6.04 11.08
CA THR A 31 -23.97 -5.47 9.80
C THR A 31 -24.06 -3.96 9.92
N MET A 32 -23.42 -3.27 8.99
CA MET A 32 -23.53 -1.83 8.81
C MET A 32 -24.83 -1.52 8.05
N LEU A 33 -25.68 -0.71 8.65
CA LEU A 33 -26.95 -0.29 8.06
C LEU A 33 -26.76 1.02 7.27
N ALA A 34 -27.74 1.35 6.41
CA ALA A 34 -27.72 2.61 5.69
C ALA A 34 -27.84 3.80 6.66
N ALA A 35 -27.25 4.94 6.32
CA ALA A 35 -27.34 6.15 7.14
C ALA A 35 -28.79 6.61 7.39
N ASP A 36 -29.67 6.41 6.42
CA ASP A 36 -31.10 6.71 6.56
C ASP A 36 -31.82 5.82 7.58
N SER A 37 -31.23 4.67 7.91
CA SER A 37 -31.73 3.76 8.97
C SER A 37 -31.40 4.24 10.39
N MET A 38 -30.71 5.36 10.56
CA MET A 38 -30.40 5.97 11.85
C MET A 38 -31.65 6.62 12.47
N LYS A 39 -32.66 5.77 12.72
CA LYS A 39 -33.95 6.12 13.32
C LYS A 39 -34.33 5.06 14.38
N PRO A 40 -34.79 5.46 15.57
CA PRO A 40 -35.12 4.50 16.63
C PRO A 40 -36.06 3.36 16.17
N ASN A 41 -37.04 3.66 15.35
CA ASN A 41 -38.00 2.66 14.85
C ASN A 41 -37.38 1.65 13.91
N GLU A 42 -36.47 2.09 13.02
CA GLU A 42 -35.77 1.22 12.06
C GLU A 42 -34.77 0.31 12.80
N LEU A 43 -34.00 0.87 13.74
CA LEU A 43 -33.06 0.12 14.55
C LEU A 43 -33.78 -0.91 15.43
N ARG A 44 -34.91 -0.52 16.07
CA ARG A 44 -35.73 -1.45 16.85
C ARG A 44 -36.31 -2.55 15.99
N ARG A 45 -36.84 -2.22 14.81
CA ARG A 45 -37.34 -3.20 13.83
C ARG A 45 -36.24 -4.20 13.44
N HIS A 46 -35.05 -3.73 13.13
CA HIS A 46 -33.92 -4.60 12.82
C HIS A 46 -33.62 -5.57 13.97
N LEU A 47 -33.52 -5.05 15.20
CA LEU A 47 -33.28 -5.87 16.39
C LEU A 47 -34.37 -6.92 16.61
N GLN A 48 -35.64 -6.54 16.54
CA GLN A 48 -36.76 -7.44 16.77
C GLN A 48 -36.92 -8.49 15.67
N THR A 49 -36.66 -8.12 14.40
CA THR A 49 -36.88 -9.02 13.27
C THR A 49 -35.72 -10.00 13.09
N LEU A 50 -34.48 -9.53 13.20
CA LEU A 50 -33.31 -10.37 12.95
C LEU A 50 -32.69 -10.97 14.21
N HIS A 51 -32.96 -10.37 15.37
CA HIS A 51 -32.38 -10.81 16.66
C HIS A 51 -33.43 -10.90 17.78
N PRO A 52 -34.55 -11.61 17.59
CA PRO A 52 -35.66 -11.66 18.56
C PRO A 52 -35.18 -12.13 19.94
N ASN A 53 -34.21 -13.05 20.02
CA ASN A 53 -33.64 -13.56 21.26
C ASN A 53 -32.89 -12.50 22.09
N HIS A 54 -32.60 -11.35 21.50
CA HIS A 54 -31.87 -10.24 22.11
C HIS A 54 -32.72 -8.97 22.26
N ALA A 55 -33.98 -8.97 21.77
CA ALA A 55 -34.83 -7.79 21.76
C ALA A 55 -35.18 -7.30 23.17
N ASP A 56 -35.31 -8.22 24.13
CA ASP A 56 -35.70 -7.96 25.54
C ASP A 56 -34.49 -7.89 26.49
N LYS A 57 -33.25 -7.84 25.96
CA LYS A 57 -32.06 -7.74 26.81
C LYS A 57 -31.93 -6.34 27.43
N LEU A 58 -31.38 -6.30 28.64
CA LEU A 58 -31.12 -5.05 29.36
C LEU A 58 -30.04 -4.21 28.67
N LEU A 59 -30.09 -2.90 28.92
CA LEU A 59 -29.12 -1.95 28.40
C LEU A 59 -27.66 -2.37 28.66
N GLU A 60 -27.37 -2.90 29.86
CA GLU A 60 -26.04 -3.37 30.28
C GLU A 60 -25.45 -4.44 29.31
N PHE A 61 -26.30 -5.31 28.78
CA PHE A 61 -25.91 -6.31 27.80
C PHE A 61 -25.38 -5.64 26.53
N PHE A 62 -26.09 -4.65 26.03
CA PHE A 62 -25.68 -3.93 24.82
C PHE A 62 -24.49 -3.00 25.06
N GLN A 63 -24.37 -2.41 26.23
CA GLN A 63 -23.19 -1.61 26.63
C GLN A 63 -21.90 -2.46 26.62
N ARG A 64 -21.98 -3.68 27.19
CA ARG A 64 -20.86 -4.61 27.15
C ARG A 64 -20.49 -4.99 25.72
N LYS A 65 -21.48 -5.30 24.87
CA LYS A 65 -21.26 -5.59 23.44
C LYS A 65 -20.66 -4.41 22.69
N CYS A 66 -21.10 -3.21 23.00
CA CYS A 66 -20.53 -1.99 22.43
C CYS A 66 -19.06 -1.81 22.84
N ALA A 67 -18.71 -2.03 24.10
CA ALA A 67 -17.34 -1.97 24.59
C ALA A 67 -16.44 -3.03 23.91
N GLU A 68 -16.92 -4.28 23.78
CA GLU A 68 -16.24 -5.35 23.05
C GLU A 68 -15.97 -4.95 21.60
N TYR A 69 -16.97 -4.41 20.90
CA TYR A 69 -16.85 -3.94 19.51
C TYR A 69 -15.84 -2.80 19.37
N CYS A 70 -15.92 -1.78 20.24
CA CYS A 70 -14.99 -0.65 20.24
C CYS A 70 -13.54 -1.11 20.48
N GLN A 71 -13.33 -2.05 21.39
CA GLN A 71 -12.01 -2.60 21.68
C GLN A 71 -11.45 -3.37 20.48
N GLN A 72 -12.25 -4.25 19.86
CA GLN A 72 -11.86 -5.00 18.66
C GLN A 72 -11.56 -4.07 17.48
N SER A 73 -12.43 -3.08 17.22
CA SER A 73 -12.26 -2.09 16.18
C SER A 73 -10.98 -1.27 16.38
N SER A 74 -10.69 -0.83 17.61
CA SER A 74 -9.47 -0.08 17.92
C SER A 74 -8.19 -0.89 17.71
N LEU A 75 -8.21 -2.18 18.06
CA LEU A 75 -7.08 -3.10 17.82
C LEU A 75 -6.85 -3.32 16.32
N PHE A 76 -7.95 -3.49 15.56
CA PHE A 76 -7.85 -3.65 14.10
C PHE A 76 -7.27 -2.40 13.42
N VAL A 77 -7.76 -1.21 13.76
CA VAL A 77 -7.25 0.06 13.23
C VAL A 77 -5.77 0.25 13.58
N LYS A 78 -5.36 -0.03 14.83
CA LYS A 78 -3.95 0.03 15.24
C LYS A 78 -3.07 -0.94 14.46
N SER A 79 -3.51 -2.18 14.29
CA SER A 79 -2.79 -3.19 13.51
C SER A 79 -2.63 -2.77 12.05
N THR A 80 -3.70 -2.23 11.44
CA THR A 80 -3.65 -1.75 10.05
C THR A 80 -2.68 -0.57 9.89
N SER A 81 -2.68 0.38 10.83
CA SER A 81 -1.76 1.53 10.78
C SER A 81 -0.29 1.13 10.93
N VAL A 82 0.03 0.19 11.81
CA VAL A 82 1.39 -0.35 11.97
C VAL A 82 1.84 -1.06 10.69
N ASN A 83 0.97 -1.86 10.06
CA ASN A 83 1.27 -2.54 8.82
C ASN A 83 1.51 -1.55 7.66
N GLN A 84 0.76 -0.45 7.59
CA GLN A 84 0.97 0.61 6.59
C GLN A 84 2.31 1.33 6.80
N GLN A 85 2.67 1.63 8.04
CA GLN A 85 3.95 2.25 8.36
C GLN A 85 5.13 1.33 8.04
N ALA A 86 5.03 0.04 8.38
CA ALA A 86 6.04 -0.96 8.05
C ALA A 86 6.19 -1.14 6.54
N LEU A 87 5.08 -1.12 5.81
CA LEU A 87 5.07 -1.15 4.34
C LEU A 87 5.79 0.05 3.74
N LEU A 88 5.45 1.26 4.18
CA LEU A 88 6.10 2.49 3.72
C LEU A 88 7.60 2.49 4.02
N ALA A 89 7.99 2.05 5.22
CA ALA A 89 9.40 1.92 5.61
C ALA A 89 10.15 0.93 4.69
N SER A 90 9.52 -0.20 4.36
CA SER A 90 10.07 -1.19 3.44
C SER A 90 10.35 -0.60 2.05
N TYR A 91 9.42 0.17 1.49
CA TYR A 91 9.64 0.86 0.19
C TYR A 91 10.76 1.90 0.26
N LYS A 92 10.81 2.73 1.32
CA LYS A 92 11.86 3.73 1.50
C LYS A 92 13.25 3.11 1.59
N VAL A 93 13.38 2.01 2.34
CA VAL A 93 14.66 1.29 2.48
C VAL A 93 15.04 0.63 1.15
N ALA A 94 14.11 -0.02 0.46
CA ALA A 94 14.36 -0.63 -0.85
C ALA A 94 14.83 0.41 -1.89
N TYR A 95 14.22 1.60 -1.90
CA TYR A 95 14.65 2.71 -2.74
C TYR A 95 16.09 3.15 -2.44
N GLN A 96 16.47 3.28 -1.16
CA GLN A 96 17.83 3.62 -0.77
C GLN A 96 18.84 2.54 -1.16
N ILE A 97 18.48 1.25 -1.00
CA ILE A 97 19.32 0.14 -1.43
C ILE A 97 19.59 0.23 -2.94
N ALA A 98 18.56 0.49 -3.74
CA ALA A 98 18.70 0.66 -5.19
C ALA A 98 19.56 1.86 -5.55
N GLN A 99 19.35 3.02 -4.93
CA GLN A 99 20.17 4.23 -5.15
C GLN A 99 21.65 3.99 -4.81
N CYS A 100 21.92 3.26 -3.72
CA CYS A 100 23.28 2.94 -3.30
C CYS A 100 23.91 1.78 -4.10
N LYS A 101 23.18 1.18 -5.04
CA LYS A 101 23.62 0.03 -5.86
C LYS A 101 24.15 -1.12 -4.99
N LYS A 102 23.47 -1.43 -3.89
CA LYS A 102 23.83 -2.50 -2.95
C LYS A 102 23.03 -3.77 -3.24
N PRO A 103 23.56 -4.95 -2.88
CA PRO A 103 22.82 -6.21 -2.96
C PRO A 103 21.53 -6.14 -2.13
N TYR A 104 20.47 -6.82 -2.57
CA TYR A 104 19.17 -6.81 -1.89
C TYR A 104 19.21 -7.45 -0.49
N THR A 105 20.15 -8.42 -0.28
CA THR A 105 20.36 -9.11 1.00
C THR A 105 20.79 -8.16 2.12
N ILE A 106 21.36 -6.99 1.80
CA ILE A 106 21.79 -6.00 2.80
C ILE A 106 20.62 -5.53 3.68
N GLY A 107 19.38 -5.61 3.17
CA GLY A 107 18.17 -5.26 3.93
C GLY A 107 18.01 -6.10 5.19
N GLU A 108 18.15 -7.41 5.05
CA GLU A 108 18.01 -8.38 6.14
C GLU A 108 19.31 -8.66 6.90
N GLU A 109 20.46 -8.60 6.23
CA GLU A 109 21.76 -8.93 6.84
C GLU A 109 22.33 -7.77 7.66
N LEU A 110 22.08 -6.52 7.28
CA LEU A 110 22.70 -5.36 7.94
C LEU A 110 21.68 -4.30 8.37
N ILE A 111 20.81 -3.83 7.46
CA ILE A 111 20.00 -2.63 7.72
C ILE A 111 19.01 -2.87 8.86
N LEU A 112 18.25 -3.97 8.79
CA LEU A 112 17.26 -4.27 9.82
C LEU A 112 17.90 -4.59 11.18
N PRO A 113 18.91 -5.48 11.30
CA PRO A 113 19.57 -5.73 12.55
C PRO A 113 20.18 -4.46 13.17
N ALA A 114 20.93 -3.69 12.40
CA ALA A 114 21.54 -2.46 12.87
C ALA A 114 20.50 -1.43 13.36
N ALA A 115 19.38 -1.27 12.66
CA ALA A 115 18.30 -0.39 13.07
C ALA A 115 17.65 -0.86 14.40
N VAL A 116 17.45 -2.17 14.55
CA VAL A 116 16.91 -2.77 15.79
C VAL A 116 17.85 -2.49 16.95
N ASP A 117 19.15 -2.74 16.80
CA ASP A 117 20.14 -2.51 17.85
C ASP A 117 20.23 -1.03 18.24
N MET A 118 20.27 -0.12 17.26
CA MET A 118 20.30 1.32 17.53
C MET A 118 19.05 1.78 18.30
N VAL A 119 17.86 1.32 17.91
CA VAL A 119 16.61 1.72 18.56
C VAL A 119 16.47 1.10 19.96
N SER A 120 16.93 -0.14 20.16
CA SER A 120 16.94 -0.77 21.49
C SER A 120 17.82 0.02 22.48
N VAL A 121 19.00 0.48 22.03
CA VAL A 121 19.93 1.24 22.87
C VAL A 121 19.47 2.68 23.11
N MET A 122 18.93 3.35 22.06
CA MET A 122 18.63 4.79 22.11
C MET A 122 17.23 5.10 22.63
N LEU A 123 16.30 4.17 22.51
CA LEU A 123 14.88 4.34 22.89
C LEU A 123 14.47 3.24 23.88
N ASP A 124 13.86 2.16 23.35
CA ASP A 124 13.33 1.04 24.14
C ASP A 124 13.16 -0.23 23.29
N ASP A 125 13.08 -1.39 23.96
CA ASP A 125 12.91 -2.70 23.33
C ASP A 125 11.53 -2.87 22.65
N ALA A 126 10.50 -2.17 23.12
CA ALA A 126 9.18 -2.22 22.51
C ALA A 126 9.19 -1.53 21.12
N SER A 127 9.91 -0.43 21.00
CA SER A 127 10.13 0.26 19.71
C SER A 127 11.01 -0.57 18.77
N ALA A 128 12.08 -1.18 19.29
CA ALA A 128 12.94 -2.10 18.53
C ALA A 128 12.15 -3.31 18.00
N THR A 129 11.23 -3.85 18.79
CA THR A 129 10.36 -4.96 18.36
C THR A 129 9.43 -4.57 17.22
N LYS A 130 8.95 -3.31 17.17
CA LYS A 130 8.13 -2.83 16.05
C LYS A 130 8.91 -2.80 14.74
N LEU A 131 10.21 -2.49 14.77
CA LEU A 131 11.04 -2.49 13.56
C LEU A 131 11.16 -3.88 12.93
N LYS A 132 11.14 -4.96 13.73
CA LYS A 132 11.16 -6.34 13.23
C LYS A 132 9.97 -6.70 12.35
N SER A 133 8.89 -5.91 12.39
CA SER A 133 7.74 -6.08 11.50
C SER A 133 7.95 -5.52 10.10
N ILE A 134 9.03 -4.75 9.85
CA ILE A 134 9.34 -4.19 8.54
C ILE A 134 9.85 -5.32 7.63
N PRO A 135 9.16 -5.62 6.51
CA PRO A 135 9.56 -6.70 5.62
C PRO A 135 10.74 -6.28 4.74
N LEU A 136 11.94 -6.72 5.06
CA LEU A 136 13.19 -6.41 4.36
C LEU A 136 13.95 -7.67 3.89
N SER A 137 13.27 -8.82 3.72
CA SER A 137 13.89 -9.99 3.10
C SER A 137 14.34 -9.68 1.67
N ASN A 138 15.35 -10.40 1.19
CA ASN A 138 15.88 -10.27 -0.18
C ASN A 138 14.78 -10.21 -1.25
N ASP A 139 13.83 -11.17 -1.23
CA ASP A 139 12.73 -11.21 -2.20
C ASP A 139 11.77 -10.03 -2.05
N THR A 140 11.58 -9.55 -0.82
CA THR A 140 10.72 -8.37 -0.59
C THR A 140 11.37 -7.12 -1.14
N VAL A 141 12.66 -6.91 -0.86
CA VAL A 141 13.41 -5.76 -1.40
C VAL A 141 13.39 -5.79 -2.93
N ALA A 142 13.65 -6.96 -3.55
CA ALA A 142 13.59 -7.11 -5.00
C ALA A 142 12.22 -6.72 -5.57
N ARG A 143 11.13 -7.20 -4.98
CA ARG A 143 9.75 -6.81 -5.41
C ARG A 143 9.50 -5.32 -5.27
N ARG A 144 9.91 -4.69 -4.14
CA ARG A 144 9.73 -3.26 -3.93
C ARG A 144 10.46 -2.42 -4.97
N ILE A 145 11.68 -2.83 -5.32
CA ILE A 145 12.46 -2.14 -6.36
C ILE A 145 11.77 -2.29 -7.72
N ASN A 146 11.27 -3.48 -8.06
CA ASN A 146 10.51 -3.69 -9.28
C ASN A 146 9.21 -2.88 -9.32
N ASP A 147 8.46 -2.82 -8.21
CA ASP A 147 7.24 -2.01 -8.10
C ASP A 147 7.56 -0.53 -8.37
N ILE A 148 8.64 0.00 -7.76
CA ILE A 148 9.09 1.38 -7.95
C ILE A 148 9.51 1.61 -9.42
N ALA A 149 10.23 0.67 -10.02
CA ALA A 149 10.68 0.78 -11.40
C ALA A 149 9.50 0.82 -12.38
N ASN A 150 8.50 -0.03 -12.17
CA ASN A 150 7.28 -0.06 -12.99
C ASN A 150 6.49 1.25 -12.85
N ASP A 151 6.31 1.75 -11.63
CA ASP A 151 5.61 3.02 -11.38
C ASP A 151 6.33 4.20 -12.06
N LEU A 152 7.67 4.24 -11.99
CA LEU A 152 8.46 5.27 -12.67
C LEU A 152 8.32 5.17 -14.20
N GLN A 153 8.29 3.95 -14.74
CA GLN A 153 8.12 3.72 -16.16
C GLN A 153 6.72 4.17 -16.64
N GLU A 154 5.68 3.82 -15.88
CA GLU A 154 4.30 4.28 -16.16
C GLU A 154 4.20 5.81 -16.13
N GLN A 155 4.78 6.46 -15.12
CA GLN A 155 4.84 7.93 -15.04
C GLN A 155 5.59 8.56 -16.21
N LEU A 156 6.67 7.93 -16.69
CA LEU A 156 7.41 8.41 -17.86
C LEU A 156 6.57 8.30 -19.13
N ILE A 157 5.93 7.15 -19.36
CA ILE A 157 5.05 6.93 -20.50
C ILE A 157 3.91 7.95 -20.50
N ASP A 158 3.28 8.19 -19.36
CA ASP A 158 2.21 9.18 -19.23
C ASP A 158 2.70 10.61 -19.57
N LYS A 159 3.92 10.96 -19.18
CA LYS A 159 4.53 12.25 -19.54
C LYS A 159 4.78 12.40 -21.05
N LEU A 160 5.00 11.29 -21.75
CA LEU A 160 5.34 11.27 -23.18
C LEU A 160 4.11 11.30 -24.10
N LYS A 161 2.91 10.89 -23.63
CA LYS A 161 1.69 10.74 -24.45
C LYS A 161 1.35 11.92 -25.33
N ASP A 162 1.59 13.15 -24.84
CA ASP A 162 1.23 14.39 -25.55
C ASP A 162 2.47 15.19 -25.98
N LYS A 163 3.66 14.58 -26.02
CA LYS A 163 4.92 15.28 -26.32
C LYS A 163 5.63 14.70 -27.52
N ARG A 164 6.37 15.57 -28.19
CA ARG A 164 7.38 15.11 -29.15
C ARG A 164 8.59 14.64 -28.37
N PHE A 165 9.12 13.50 -28.74
CA PHE A 165 10.31 12.93 -28.14
C PHE A 165 11.24 12.34 -29.21
N ALA A 166 12.52 12.22 -28.88
CA ALA A 166 13.50 11.48 -29.65
C ALA A 166 13.98 10.26 -28.85
N LEU A 167 14.26 9.18 -29.56
CA LEU A 167 14.80 7.96 -28.96
C LEU A 167 16.26 7.83 -29.28
N GLN A 168 17.08 7.50 -28.29
CA GLN A 168 18.46 7.09 -28.45
C GLN A 168 18.57 5.64 -27.97
N PHE A 169 19.20 4.81 -28.81
CA PHE A 169 19.47 3.41 -28.50
C PHE A 169 20.94 3.19 -28.29
N ASP A 170 21.28 2.36 -27.34
CA ASP A 170 22.64 1.95 -27.03
C ASP A 170 22.69 0.45 -26.74
N GLU A 171 23.86 -0.14 -26.97
CA GLU A 171 24.15 -1.55 -26.72
C GLU A 171 25.29 -1.65 -25.71
N ALA A 172 25.05 -2.39 -24.65
CA ALA A 172 26.05 -2.68 -23.64
C ALA A 172 26.18 -4.18 -23.41
N THR A 173 27.33 -4.62 -22.95
CA THR A 173 27.55 -6.01 -22.55
C THR A 173 27.78 -6.07 -21.05
N ASP A 174 27.06 -6.93 -20.37
CA ASP A 174 27.24 -7.12 -18.93
C ASP A 174 28.45 -8.00 -18.59
N ASN A 175 28.74 -8.20 -17.30
CA ASN A 175 29.85 -9.03 -16.84
C ASN A 175 29.71 -10.51 -17.22
N ASN A 176 28.50 -10.98 -17.52
CA ASN A 176 28.19 -12.35 -17.96
C ASN A 176 28.27 -12.52 -19.48
N LYS A 177 28.64 -11.43 -20.20
CA LYS A 177 28.65 -11.32 -21.66
C LYS A 177 27.28 -11.37 -22.32
N ASP A 178 26.22 -11.08 -21.54
CA ASP A 178 24.87 -10.90 -22.07
C ASP A 178 24.74 -9.50 -22.68
N CYS A 179 24.12 -9.42 -23.85
CA CYS A 179 23.87 -8.16 -24.54
C CYS A 179 22.66 -7.46 -23.92
N LEU A 180 22.86 -6.19 -23.53
CA LEU A 180 21.84 -5.28 -23.03
C LEU A 180 21.49 -4.28 -24.12
N PHE A 181 20.20 -4.19 -24.45
CA PHE A 181 19.64 -3.16 -25.29
C PHE A 181 19.03 -2.07 -24.42
N ILE A 182 19.56 -0.86 -24.54
CA ILE A 182 19.20 0.29 -23.70
C ILE A 182 18.53 1.33 -24.59
N ALA A 183 17.40 1.86 -24.17
CA ALA A 183 16.71 2.96 -24.83
C ALA A 183 16.58 4.15 -23.90
N TYR A 184 17.04 5.30 -24.35
CA TYR A 184 16.83 6.59 -23.71
C TYR A 184 15.82 7.39 -24.52
N VAL A 185 15.04 8.20 -23.80
CA VAL A 185 14.08 9.14 -24.39
C VAL A 185 14.49 10.57 -24.03
N HIS A 186 14.49 11.44 -25.04
CA HIS A 186 14.74 12.88 -24.90
C HIS A 186 13.45 13.63 -25.21
N PHE A 187 12.98 14.46 -24.30
CA PHE A 187 11.73 15.21 -24.45
C PHE A 187 11.78 16.58 -23.77
N ASP A 188 10.94 17.51 -24.25
CA ASP A 188 10.87 18.85 -23.68
C ASP A 188 9.98 18.89 -22.42
N MET A 189 10.50 19.51 -21.35
CA MET A 189 9.72 19.93 -20.17
C MET A 189 9.91 21.42 -19.94
N THR A 190 8.86 22.17 -20.17
CA THR A 190 8.61 23.61 -19.98
C THR A 190 9.77 24.57 -20.24
N ASP A 191 11.04 24.27 -19.92
CA ASP A 191 12.21 25.13 -20.16
C ASP A 191 13.53 24.32 -20.27
N SER A 192 13.48 22.99 -20.34
CA SER A 192 14.67 22.16 -20.41
C SER A 192 14.44 20.87 -21.20
N LEU A 193 15.47 20.46 -21.94
CA LEU A 193 15.52 19.13 -22.53
C LEU A 193 15.78 18.13 -21.41
N CYS A 194 14.88 17.16 -21.26
CA CYS A 194 15.01 16.05 -20.30
C CYS A 194 15.43 14.78 -21.03
N GLU A 195 16.27 14.01 -20.38
CA GLU A 195 16.67 12.67 -20.81
C GLU A 195 16.28 11.67 -19.71
N ASP A 196 15.67 10.56 -20.08
CA ASP A 196 15.31 9.51 -19.13
C ASP A 196 15.48 8.12 -19.76
N LEU A 197 15.66 7.09 -18.91
CA LEU A 197 15.77 5.71 -19.33
C LEU A 197 14.37 5.14 -19.62
N LEU A 198 14.10 4.83 -20.89
CA LEU A 198 12.81 4.25 -21.28
C LEU A 198 12.75 2.77 -20.96
N PHE A 199 13.78 2.00 -21.33
CA PHE A 199 13.93 0.59 -20.95
C PHE A 199 15.39 0.10 -21.07
N CYS A 200 15.67 -1.01 -20.38
CA CYS A 200 16.86 -1.80 -20.53
C CYS A 200 16.46 -3.28 -20.57
N LYS A 201 16.72 -3.97 -21.68
CA LYS A 201 16.31 -5.37 -21.88
C LYS A 201 17.47 -6.25 -22.30
N TYR A 202 17.50 -7.48 -21.83
CA TYR A 202 18.43 -8.50 -22.32
C TYR A 202 18.03 -8.97 -23.73
N VAL A 203 18.99 -9.03 -24.63
CA VAL A 203 18.83 -9.57 -25.97
C VAL A 203 19.54 -10.92 -26.05
N LYS A 204 18.77 -11.98 -26.34
CA LYS A 204 19.24 -13.38 -26.29
C LYS A 204 20.28 -13.73 -27.39
N ASN A 205 20.43 -12.91 -28.41
CA ASN A 205 21.38 -13.12 -29.54
C ASN A 205 22.11 -11.83 -29.85
N ARG A 206 23.09 -11.86 -30.77
CA ARG A 206 23.72 -10.64 -31.26
C ARG A 206 22.67 -9.66 -31.71
N ALA A 207 22.72 -8.45 -31.17
CA ALA A 207 21.81 -7.36 -31.52
C ALA A 207 21.99 -7.01 -33.01
N THR A 208 21.19 -7.66 -33.88
CA THR A 208 21.08 -7.23 -35.26
C THR A 208 20.10 -6.05 -35.33
N ALA A 209 20.33 -5.13 -36.28
CA ALA A 209 19.43 -3.99 -36.49
C ALA A 209 17.95 -4.41 -36.58
N GLU A 210 17.69 -5.61 -37.12
CA GLU A 210 16.35 -6.18 -37.29
C GLU A 210 15.72 -6.63 -35.95
N GLU A 211 16.50 -7.21 -35.05
CA GLU A 211 16.05 -7.57 -33.68
C GLU A 211 15.86 -6.33 -32.79
N LEU A 212 16.75 -5.34 -32.93
CA LEU A 212 16.60 -4.05 -32.23
C LEU A 212 15.34 -3.33 -32.66
N PHE A 213 15.01 -3.33 -33.96
CA PHE A 213 13.78 -2.72 -34.49
C PHE A 213 12.51 -3.47 -34.01
N LYS A 214 12.53 -4.81 -33.95
CA LYS A 214 11.44 -5.59 -33.40
C LYS A 214 11.21 -5.32 -31.90
N ASN A 215 12.29 -5.18 -31.12
CA ASN A 215 12.20 -4.87 -29.71
C ASN A 215 11.76 -3.42 -29.45
N ALA A 216 12.14 -2.47 -30.34
CA ALA A 216 11.67 -1.09 -30.29
C ALA A 216 10.18 -0.95 -30.65
N GLY A 217 9.64 -1.84 -31.51
CA GLY A 217 8.21 -1.89 -31.86
C GLY A 217 7.31 -2.57 -30.82
N GLN A 218 7.87 -3.13 -29.74
CA GLN A 218 7.15 -3.69 -28.60
C GLN A 218 7.16 -2.71 -27.41
N LEU A 219 7.01 -1.42 -27.69
CA LEU A 219 6.71 -0.44 -26.64
C LEU A 219 5.36 -0.80 -26.02
N PRO A 220 5.23 -0.79 -24.69
CA PRO A 220 3.94 -0.96 -24.05
C PRO A 220 2.98 0.14 -24.54
N ASP A 221 1.74 -0.28 -24.88
CA ASP A 221 0.64 0.58 -25.29
C ASP A 221 0.22 1.60 -24.22
#